data_f68fb1a9af509f8d66c6782c58c50b7f
#
_entry.id   f68fb1a9af509f8d66c6782c58c50b7f
#
_cell.length_a   1.000
_cell.length_b   1.000
_cell.length_c   1.000
_cell.angle_alpha   90.00
_cell.angle_beta   90.00
_cell.angle_gamma   90.00
#
_symmetry.space_group_name_H-M   'P 1'
#
loop_
_entity.id
_entity.type
_entity.pdbx_description
1 polymer ?
#
loop_
_entity_poly.entity_id
_entity_poly.type
_entity_poly.pdbx_seq_one_letter_code
_entity_poly.pdbx_strand_id
1 'polypeptide(L)'
;MPVNKNALLRYQILDRCFSDFHRKYEIEDLLDKVNEALYDLYGTEVSIRQIRDDIKYMRDRVTYDAPIKAYQYDGKKCYYRYEDRDFSIFNCIL
;
A
#
# COMPACT_ATOMS: atom_id res chain seq x y z
N MET A 1 6.23 -9.68 -20.55
CA MET A 1 6.07 -8.88 -19.35
C MET A 1 6.26 -9.72 -18.10
N PRO A 2 7.18 -9.32 -17.26
CA PRO A 2 7.39 -10.11 -16.04
C PRO A 2 6.13 -10.06 -15.16
N VAL A 3 5.70 -11.23 -14.74
CA VAL A 3 4.59 -11.33 -13.81
C VAL A 3 5.15 -11.09 -12.41
N ASN A 4 4.65 -10.09 -11.75
CA ASN A 4 5.05 -9.81 -10.39
C ASN A 4 4.23 -10.72 -9.46
N LYS A 5 4.81 -11.86 -9.14
CA LYS A 5 4.11 -12.91 -8.40
C LYS A 5 3.60 -12.45 -7.04
N ASN A 6 4.26 -11.45 -6.46
CA ASN A 6 3.95 -11.01 -5.11
C ASN A 6 3.13 -9.73 -5.08
N ALA A 7 2.71 -9.24 -6.22
CA ALA A 7 2.01 -7.96 -6.30
C ALA A 7 0.70 -7.98 -5.50
N LEU A 8 -0.08 -9.03 -5.65
CA LEU A 8 -1.35 -9.11 -4.95
C LEU A 8 -1.16 -9.10 -3.44
N LEU A 9 -0.16 -9.81 -2.95
CA LEU A 9 0.13 -9.81 -1.52
C LEU A 9 0.50 -8.41 -1.05
N ARG A 10 1.34 -7.70 -1.82
CA ARG A 10 1.71 -6.33 -1.47
C ARG A 10 0.48 -5.43 -1.41
N TYR A 11 -0.42 -5.55 -2.40
CA TYR A 11 -1.63 -4.73 -2.41
C TYR A 11 -2.52 -5.04 -1.21
N GLN A 12 -2.62 -6.30 -0.81
CA GLN A 12 -3.40 -6.69 0.36
C GLN A 12 -2.82 -6.10 1.64
N ILE A 13 -1.50 -6.15 1.79
CA ILE A 13 -0.83 -5.58 2.96
C ILE A 13 -1.02 -4.06 2.99
N LEU A 14 -0.81 -3.41 1.85
CA LEU A 14 -1.00 -1.96 1.76
C LEU A 14 -2.44 -1.56 2.04
N ASP A 15 -3.40 -2.34 1.55
CA ASP A 15 -4.82 -2.09 1.83
C ASP A 15 -5.09 -2.09 3.33
N ARG A 16 -4.54 -3.06 4.04
CA ARG A 16 -4.70 -3.12 5.50
C ARG A 16 -4.12 -1.90 6.17
N CYS A 17 -2.95 -1.44 5.72
CA CYS A 17 -2.32 -0.25 6.28
C CYS A 17 -3.15 0.99 6.02
N PHE A 18 -3.60 1.17 4.79
CA PHE A 18 -4.39 2.35 4.41
C PHE A 18 -5.76 2.37 5.07
N SER A 19 -6.27 1.21 5.43
CA SER A 19 -7.58 1.08 6.11
C SER A 19 -7.47 1.23 7.62
N ASP A 20 -6.27 1.24 8.16
CA ASP A 20 -6.06 1.35 9.60
C ASP A 20 -5.97 2.81 9.98
N PHE A 21 -7.07 3.36 10.49
CA PHE A 21 -7.16 4.76 10.84
C PHE A 21 -6.65 5.06 12.25
N HIS A 22 -6.12 4.04 12.93
CA HIS A 22 -5.52 4.21 14.25
C HIS A 22 -4.03 4.49 14.21
N ARG A 23 -3.39 4.28 13.05
CA ARG A 23 -1.95 4.48 12.89
C ARG A 23 -1.68 5.33 11.67
N LYS A 24 -0.58 6.08 11.75
CA LYS A 24 -0.07 6.87 10.62
C LYS A 24 1.10 6.11 10.01
N TYR A 25 0.91 5.66 8.77
CA TYR A 25 1.95 4.90 8.06
C TYR A 25 2.69 5.81 7.10
N GLU A 26 3.96 6.04 7.37
CA GLU A 26 4.85 6.71 6.42
C GLU A 26 5.32 5.69 5.40
N ILE A 27 5.98 6.16 4.34
CA ILE A 27 6.41 5.26 3.26
C ILE A 27 7.32 4.15 3.80
N GLU A 28 8.16 4.45 4.76
CA GLU A 28 9.06 3.46 5.34
C GLU A 28 8.30 2.43 6.18
N ASP A 29 7.24 2.86 6.86
CA ASP A 29 6.41 1.94 7.62
C ASP A 29 5.68 0.96 6.69
N LEU A 30 5.22 1.46 5.56
CA LEU A 30 4.59 0.62 4.54
C LEU A 30 5.59 -0.41 4.01
N LEU A 31 6.80 0.05 3.74
CA LEU A 31 7.86 -0.83 3.26
C LEU A 31 8.15 -1.94 4.28
N ASP A 32 8.25 -1.58 5.56
CA ASP A 32 8.53 -2.55 6.61
C ASP A 32 7.43 -3.60 6.70
N LYS A 33 6.17 -3.18 6.63
CA LYS A 33 5.05 -4.12 6.71
C LYS A 33 5.03 -5.07 5.53
N VAL A 34 5.25 -4.54 4.33
CA VAL A 34 5.27 -5.35 3.12
C VAL A 34 6.42 -6.34 3.16
N ASN A 35 7.63 -5.88 3.52
CA ASN A 35 8.79 -6.74 3.52
C ASN A 35 8.74 -7.79 4.62
N GLU A 36 8.12 -7.47 5.76
CA GLU A 36 7.91 -8.46 6.80
C GLU A 36 7.12 -9.67 6.27
N ALA A 37 6.03 -9.40 5.55
CA ALA A 37 5.21 -10.46 5.00
C ALA A 37 5.92 -11.19 3.85
N LEU A 38 6.59 -10.44 2.97
CA LEU A 38 7.29 -11.04 1.84
C LEU A 38 8.44 -11.94 2.30
N TYR A 39 9.17 -11.49 3.29
CA TYR A 39 10.30 -12.28 3.79
C TYR A 39 9.82 -13.57 4.45
N ASP A 40 8.76 -13.49 5.25
CA ASP A 40 8.22 -14.65 5.92
C ASP A 40 7.69 -15.71 4.95
N LEU A 41 7.06 -15.28 3.88
CA LEU A 41 6.41 -16.20 2.94
C LEU A 41 7.31 -16.62 1.79
N TYR A 42 8.20 -15.76 1.34
CA TYR A 42 8.96 -15.99 0.10
C TYR A 42 10.45 -15.75 0.25
N GLY A 43 10.91 -15.22 1.39
CA GLY A 43 12.32 -14.91 1.59
C GLY A 43 12.82 -13.77 0.72
N THR A 44 11.93 -12.87 0.28
CA THR A 44 12.29 -11.76 -0.60
C THR A 44 11.89 -10.43 0.02
N GLU A 45 12.42 -9.36 -0.55
CA GLU A 45 12.10 -8.00 -0.13
C GLU A 45 12.02 -7.10 -1.35
N VAL A 46 11.34 -5.98 -1.22
CA VAL A 46 11.24 -4.97 -2.27
C VAL A 46 11.78 -3.65 -1.76
N SER A 47 12.01 -2.72 -2.69
CA SER A 47 12.53 -1.39 -2.37
C SER A 47 11.39 -0.39 -2.13
N ILE A 48 11.75 0.77 -1.59
CA ILE A 48 10.80 1.88 -1.45
C ILE A 48 10.21 2.25 -2.80
N ARG A 49 11.02 2.19 -3.86
CA ARG A 49 10.54 2.50 -5.20
C ARG A 49 9.38 1.58 -5.59
N GLN A 50 9.47 0.30 -5.24
CA GLN A 50 8.40 -0.63 -5.53
C GLN A 50 7.12 -0.23 -4.79
N ILE A 51 7.24 0.20 -3.53
CA ILE A 51 6.07 0.63 -2.77
C ILE A 51 5.43 1.87 -3.41
N ARG A 52 6.24 2.82 -3.87
CA ARG A 52 5.72 4.00 -4.56
C ARG A 52 5.00 3.62 -5.84
N ASP A 53 5.57 2.68 -6.59
CA ASP A 53 4.94 2.19 -7.81
C ASP A 53 3.63 1.47 -7.50
N ASP A 54 3.59 0.70 -6.42
CA ASP A 54 2.37 0.00 -5.99
C ASP A 54 1.27 0.99 -5.63
N ILE A 55 1.62 2.05 -4.92
CA ILE A 55 0.65 3.09 -4.55
C ILE A 55 0.08 3.74 -5.82
N LYS A 56 0.96 4.03 -6.78
CA LYS A 56 0.53 4.60 -8.04
C LYS A 56 -0.41 3.66 -8.79
N TYR A 57 -0.07 2.39 -8.81
CA TYR A 57 -0.89 1.37 -9.45
C TYR A 57 -2.28 1.28 -8.80
N MET A 58 -2.32 1.27 -7.47
CA MET A 58 -3.59 1.16 -6.75
C MET A 58 -4.47 2.40 -6.94
N ARG A 59 -3.86 3.57 -7.13
CA ARG A 59 -4.58 4.81 -7.37
C ARG A 59 -5.15 4.89 -8.79
N ASP A 60 -4.60 4.13 -9.70
CA ASP A 60 -4.98 4.23 -11.10
C ASP A 60 -6.45 3.84 -11.27
N ARG A 61 -7.18 4.66 -12.03
CA ARG A 61 -8.62 4.44 -12.26
C ARG A 61 -8.91 3.14 -12.98
N VAL A 62 -7.95 2.65 -13.74
CA VAL A 62 -8.10 1.41 -14.50
C VAL A 62 -7.92 0.19 -13.61
N THR A 63 -7.23 0.35 -12.48
CA THR A 63 -7.02 -0.75 -11.54
C THR A 63 -8.03 -0.67 -10.40
N TYR A 64 -7.61 -0.23 -9.22
CA TYR A 64 -8.48 -0.19 -8.06
C TYR A 64 -9.13 1.17 -7.82
N ASP A 65 -8.62 2.21 -8.47
CA ASP A 65 -9.07 3.58 -8.23
C ASP A 65 -9.10 3.90 -6.73
N ALA A 66 -8.10 3.42 -6.02
CA ALA A 66 -8.06 3.52 -4.57
C ALA A 66 -7.85 4.98 -4.13
N PRO A 67 -8.66 5.46 -3.18
CA PRO A 67 -8.56 6.86 -2.71
C PRO A 67 -7.42 7.03 -1.69
N ILE A 68 -6.21 6.70 -2.10
CA ILE A 68 -5.03 6.82 -1.26
C ILE A 68 -4.58 8.28 -1.25
N LYS A 69 -4.45 8.85 -0.07
CA LYS A 69 -4.04 10.24 0.06
C LYS A 69 -2.87 10.36 1.02
N ALA A 70 -1.98 11.29 0.72
CA ALA A 70 -0.85 11.60 1.58
C ALA A 70 -1.22 12.82 2.41
N TYR A 71 -1.06 12.70 3.72
CA TYR A 71 -1.36 13.77 4.67
C TYR A 71 -0.06 14.21 5.32
N GLN A 72 0.22 15.49 5.27
CA GLN A 72 1.42 16.03 5.92
C GLN A 72 1.14 16.24 7.40
N TYR A 73 2.16 15.96 8.18
CA TYR A 73 2.15 16.28 9.60
C TYR A 73 3.59 16.53 10.03
N ASP A 74 3.78 17.32 11.05
CA ASP A 74 5.09 17.61 11.62
C ASP A 74 6.12 17.98 10.54
N GLY A 75 5.85 19.03 9.78
CA GLY A 75 6.78 19.56 8.79
C GLY A 75 6.82 18.75 7.53
N LYS A 76 7.93 18.04 7.31
CA LYS A 76 8.17 17.32 6.05
C LYS A 76 7.62 15.90 6.04
N LYS A 77 7.15 15.41 7.18
CA LYS A 77 6.67 14.04 7.27
C LYS A 77 5.27 13.94 6.72
N CYS A 78 4.98 12.81 6.07
CA CYS A 78 3.64 12.53 5.64
C CYS A 78 3.32 11.05 5.83
N TYR A 79 2.04 10.77 6.02
CA TYR A 79 1.56 9.41 6.12
C TYR A 79 0.49 9.18 5.07
N TYR A 80 0.22 7.91 4.77
CA TYR A 80 -0.69 7.52 3.70
C TYR A 80 -1.86 6.76 4.28
N ARG A 81 -3.05 7.05 3.81
CA ARG A 81 -4.25 6.31 4.18
C ARG A 81 -5.34 6.57 3.16
N TYR A 82 -6.37 5.73 3.17
CA TYR A 82 -7.53 5.96 2.33
C TYR A 82 -8.27 7.20 2.81
N GLU A 83 -8.74 8.01 1.86
CA GLU A 83 -9.58 9.13 2.17
C GLU A 83 -10.98 8.66 2.61
N ASP A 84 -11.43 7.53 2.05
CA ASP A 84 -12.73 6.93 2.34
C ASP A 84 -12.53 5.78 3.32
N ARG A 85 -13.15 5.87 4.49
CA ARG A 85 -13.03 4.85 5.52
C ARG A 85 -13.61 3.50 5.14
N ASP A 86 -14.56 3.52 4.21
CA ASP A 86 -15.26 2.29 3.80
C ASP A 86 -14.61 1.61 2.61
N PHE A 87 -13.58 2.22 2.05
CA PHE A 87 -12.92 1.65 0.89
C PHE A 87 -12.05 0.46 1.27
N SER A 88 -12.07 -0.56 0.43
CA SER A 88 -11.10 -1.66 0.45
C SER A 88 -10.99 -2.19 -0.96
N ILE A 89 -9.78 -2.63 -1.35
CA ILE A 89 -9.60 -3.23 -2.67
C ILE A 89 -10.42 -4.50 -2.82
N PHE A 90 -10.77 -5.16 -1.72
CA PHE A 90 -11.60 -6.35 -1.76
C PHE A 90 -13.02 -6.05 -2.20
N ASN A 91 -13.48 -4.84 -2.03
CA ASN A 91 -14.81 -4.41 -2.47
C ASN A 91 -14.87 -4.11 -3.96
N CYS A 92 -13.72 -4.05 -4.62
CA CYS A 92 -13.63 -3.80 -6.05
C CYS A 92 -13.73 -5.08 -6.87
N ILE A 93 -13.80 -6.22 -6.22
CA ILE A 93 -13.86 -7.52 -6.87
C ILE A 93 -15.30 -8.02 -6.82
N LEU A 94 -16.03 -7.74 -7.85
CA LEU A 94 -17.41 -8.20 -7.93
C LEU A 94 -17.67 -8.89 -9.25
#